data_f14ffa717c8faedbe55d28760725dacd
#
_entry.id   f14ffa717c8faedbe55d28760725dacd
#
_cell.length_a   1.000
_cell.length_b   1.000
_cell.length_c   1.000
_cell.angle_alpha   90.00
_cell.angle_beta   90.00
_cell.angle_gamma   90.00
#
_symmetry.space_group_name_H-M   'P 1'
#
loop_
_entity.id
_entity.type
_entity.pdbx_description
1 polymer ?
#
loop_
_entity_poly.entity_id
_entity_poly.type
_entity_poly.pdbx_seq_one_letter_code
_entity_poly.pdbx_strand_id
1 'polypeptide(L)'
;MARGIDNCNPLNIEKNSTRWQGLRPVQTDRRFFQFVSMEYGYRAAFITLSNYRKLHGLVTLRGWINRWAPSVENPTDNYLRFVSSRSGVGEDEDLSNIDRGRFCAIVAAMSRFENGIKADMQQVIRGYELAFG
;
A
#
# COMPACT_ATOMS: atom_id res chain seq x y z
N MET A 1 1.28 11.24 16.30
CA MET A 1 1.02 11.04 14.86
C MET A 1 1.24 9.57 14.50
N ALA A 2 0.60 9.09 13.44
CA ALA A 2 0.74 7.69 13.04
C ALA A 2 2.17 7.36 12.61
N ARG A 3 2.64 6.18 13.00
CA ARG A 3 4.02 5.71 12.71
C ARG A 3 4.30 5.66 11.20
N GLY A 4 3.31 5.24 10.40
CA GLY A 4 3.46 5.21 8.95
C GLY A 4 3.68 6.60 8.35
N ILE A 5 3.02 7.61 8.89
CA ILE A 5 3.21 9.00 8.45
C ILE A 5 4.61 9.49 8.85
N ASP A 6 5.03 9.23 10.09
CA ASP A 6 6.34 9.65 10.58
C ASP A 6 7.48 9.01 9.77
N ASN A 7 7.30 7.78 9.33
CA ASN A 7 8.28 7.05 8.53
C ASN A 7 8.19 7.35 7.03
N CYS A 8 7.22 8.16 6.59
CA CYS A 8 6.88 8.32 5.17
C CYS A 8 6.64 6.97 4.49
N ASN A 9 6.08 6.04 5.24
CA ASN A 9 5.77 4.67 4.82
C ASN A 9 4.28 4.41 5.07
N PRO A 10 3.39 4.94 4.21
CA PRO A 10 1.97 5.02 4.48
C PRO A 10 1.26 3.68 4.64
N LEU A 11 1.80 2.61 4.10
CA LEU A 11 1.22 1.28 4.24
C LEU A 11 2.04 0.38 5.19
N ASN A 12 2.95 0.95 5.95
CA ASN A 12 3.73 0.22 6.97
C ASN A 12 4.44 -1.02 6.41
N ILE A 13 5.20 -0.83 5.32
CA ILE A 13 5.98 -1.92 4.72
C ILE A 13 7.09 -2.33 5.70
N GLU A 14 7.09 -3.61 6.06
CA GLU A 14 8.09 -4.16 6.99
C GLU A 14 9.45 -4.29 6.34
N LYS A 15 10.48 -4.08 7.13
CA LYS A 15 11.87 -4.18 6.69
C LYS A 15 12.21 -5.61 6.25
N ASN A 16 12.96 -5.69 5.16
CA ASN A 16 13.54 -6.91 4.64
C ASN A 16 14.78 -6.53 3.83
N SER A 17 15.28 -7.42 2.99
CA SER A 17 16.49 -7.17 2.19
C SER A 17 16.24 -6.31 0.95
N THR A 18 15.00 -5.92 0.68
CA THR A 18 14.68 -5.10 -0.51
C THR A 18 15.33 -3.73 -0.41
N ARG A 19 15.98 -3.30 -1.49
CA ARG A 19 16.62 -1.98 -1.58
C ARG A 19 15.72 -1.03 -2.35
N TRP A 20 14.69 -0.52 -1.68
CA TRP A 20 13.76 0.41 -2.29
C TRP A 20 14.43 1.72 -2.68
N GLN A 21 13.97 2.33 -3.77
CA GLN A 21 14.32 3.72 -4.05
C GLN A 21 13.68 4.63 -3.01
N GLY A 22 14.39 5.68 -2.65
CA GLY A 22 13.87 6.68 -1.73
C GLY A 22 13.95 6.31 -0.26
N LEU A 23 14.69 5.29 0.13
CA LEU A 23 14.93 4.99 1.53
C LEU A 23 15.81 6.07 2.16
N ARG A 24 15.53 6.42 3.42
CA ARG A 24 16.43 7.24 4.22
C ARG A 24 17.77 6.52 4.40
N PRO A 25 18.90 7.23 4.34
CA PRO A 25 20.22 6.59 4.53
C PRO A 25 20.35 5.89 5.89
N VAL A 26 19.72 6.44 6.93
CA VAL A 26 19.72 5.86 8.27
C VAL A 26 18.29 5.43 8.59
N GLN A 27 18.13 4.15 8.91
CA GLN A 27 16.85 3.55 9.26
C GLN A 27 16.79 3.39 10.78
N THR A 28 15.91 4.13 11.43
CA THR A 28 15.82 4.14 12.90
C THR A 28 14.60 3.37 13.43
N ASP A 29 13.66 2.99 12.57
CA ASP A 29 12.52 2.18 12.99
C ASP A 29 12.92 0.71 12.96
N ARG A 30 12.60 -0.03 14.03
CA ARG A 30 12.99 -1.43 14.15
C ARG A 30 12.27 -2.35 13.16
N ARG A 31 11.04 -2.00 12.79
CA ARG A 31 10.14 -2.89 12.07
C ARG A 31 9.89 -2.45 10.64
N PHE A 32 9.74 -1.16 10.43
CA PHE A 32 9.26 -0.61 9.16
C PHE A 32 10.34 0.18 8.46
N PHE A 33 10.30 0.14 7.12
CA PHE A 33 11.13 1.02 6.31
C PHE A 33 10.78 2.48 6.55
N GLN A 34 11.77 3.35 6.40
CA GLN A 34 11.59 4.80 6.43
C GLN A 34 12.01 5.37 5.08
N PHE A 35 11.10 6.13 4.46
CA PHE A 35 11.34 6.75 3.16
C PHE A 35 11.62 8.24 3.32
N VAL A 36 12.27 8.84 2.30
CA VAL A 36 12.57 10.27 2.31
C VAL A 36 11.33 11.12 2.06
N SER A 37 10.29 10.54 1.44
CA SER A 37 9.02 11.24 1.18
C SER A 37 7.88 10.24 1.11
N MET A 38 6.65 10.74 1.29
CA MET A 38 5.43 9.92 1.16
C MET A 38 5.32 9.32 -0.23
N GLU A 39 5.69 10.06 -1.26
CA GLU A 39 5.63 9.60 -2.65
C GLU A 39 6.45 8.33 -2.87
N TYR A 40 7.64 8.24 -2.30
CA TYR A 40 8.44 7.02 -2.38
C TYR A 40 7.88 5.89 -1.55
N GLY A 41 7.26 6.19 -0.42
CA GLY A 41 6.51 5.20 0.35
C GLY A 41 5.34 4.63 -0.44
N TYR A 42 4.57 5.48 -1.11
CA TYR A 42 3.49 5.02 -2.00
C TYR A 42 4.04 4.23 -3.20
N ARG A 43 5.15 4.68 -3.79
CA ARG A 43 5.81 3.94 -4.88
C ARG A 43 6.06 2.47 -4.48
N ALA A 44 6.65 2.27 -3.32
CA ALA A 44 6.93 0.93 -2.82
C ALA A 44 5.66 0.09 -2.64
N ALA A 45 4.60 0.71 -2.13
CA ALA A 45 3.30 0.05 -1.98
C ALA A 45 2.72 -0.39 -3.32
N PHE A 46 2.73 0.49 -4.32
CA PHE A 46 2.24 0.15 -5.66
C PHE A 46 3.02 -1.01 -6.28
N ILE A 47 4.33 -0.98 -6.16
CA ILE A 47 5.18 -2.05 -6.71
C ILE A 47 4.90 -3.37 -6.01
N THR A 48 4.76 -3.36 -4.69
CA THR A 48 4.46 -4.57 -3.91
C THR A 48 3.14 -5.20 -4.35
N LEU A 49 2.07 -4.40 -4.46
CA LEU A 49 0.76 -4.89 -4.88
C LEU A 49 0.78 -5.37 -6.33
N SER A 50 1.49 -4.65 -7.21
CA SER A 50 1.67 -5.07 -8.60
C SER A 50 2.36 -6.43 -8.67
N ASN A 51 3.34 -6.68 -7.81
CA ASN A 51 4.04 -7.96 -7.74
C ASN A 51 3.15 -9.08 -7.21
N TYR A 52 2.19 -8.78 -6.32
CA TYR A 52 1.20 -9.77 -5.91
C TYR A 52 0.45 -10.32 -7.12
N ARG A 53 0.12 -9.45 -8.06
CA ARG A 53 -0.54 -9.85 -9.31
C ARG A 53 0.41 -10.60 -10.24
N LYS A 54 1.58 -10.03 -10.50
CA LYS A 54 2.53 -10.53 -11.51
C LYS A 54 3.25 -11.80 -11.08
N LEU A 55 3.65 -11.87 -9.81
CA LEU A 55 4.50 -12.95 -9.31
C LEU A 55 3.72 -14.01 -8.53
N HIS A 56 2.57 -13.67 -7.98
CA HIS A 56 1.81 -14.56 -7.10
C HIS A 56 0.40 -14.87 -7.61
N GLY A 57 0.02 -14.33 -8.77
CA GLY A 57 -1.29 -14.60 -9.37
C GLY A 57 -2.48 -14.10 -8.56
N LEU A 58 -2.27 -13.13 -7.66
CA LEU A 58 -3.33 -12.58 -6.82
C LEU A 58 -4.00 -11.43 -7.58
N VAL A 59 -5.21 -11.66 -8.08
CA VAL A 59 -5.92 -10.73 -8.96
C VAL A 59 -7.22 -10.21 -8.35
N THR A 60 -7.39 -10.31 -7.05
CA THR A 60 -8.54 -9.76 -6.33
C THR A 60 -8.10 -8.93 -5.14
N LEU A 61 -8.97 -8.01 -4.73
CA LEU A 61 -8.71 -7.22 -3.52
C LEU A 61 -8.60 -8.14 -2.30
N ARG A 62 -9.44 -9.15 -2.21
CA ARG A 62 -9.37 -10.15 -1.13
C ARG A 62 -7.99 -10.81 -1.07
N GLY A 63 -7.47 -11.24 -2.21
CA GLY A 63 -6.14 -11.86 -2.27
C GLY A 63 -5.04 -10.90 -1.86
N TRP A 64 -5.11 -9.64 -2.29
CA TRP A 64 -4.14 -8.62 -1.94
C TRP A 64 -4.13 -8.33 -0.42
N ILE A 65 -5.31 -8.11 0.16
CA ILE A 65 -5.42 -7.77 1.58
C ILE A 65 -5.03 -8.97 2.46
N ASN A 66 -5.42 -10.19 2.09
CA ASN A 66 -5.06 -11.38 2.86
C ASN A 66 -3.54 -11.58 2.90
N ARG A 67 -2.85 -11.28 1.83
CA ARG A 67 -1.38 -11.37 1.80
C ARG A 67 -0.73 -10.19 2.51
N TRP A 68 -1.30 -8.98 2.36
CA TRP A 68 -0.76 -7.76 2.98
C TRP A 68 -0.87 -7.80 4.50
N ALA A 69 -2.03 -8.20 5.01
CA ALA A 69 -2.35 -8.17 6.44
C ALA A 69 -2.95 -9.50 6.87
N PRO A 70 -2.13 -10.52 7.15
CA PRO A 70 -2.64 -11.81 7.60
C PRO A 70 -3.47 -11.68 8.87
N SER A 71 -4.52 -12.49 8.98
CA SER A 71 -5.54 -12.39 10.03
C SER A 71 -5.00 -12.53 11.45
N VAL A 72 -3.83 -13.13 11.61
CA VAL A 72 -3.19 -13.26 12.93
C VAL A 72 -2.70 -11.94 13.49
N GLU A 73 -2.46 -10.93 12.64
CA GLU A 73 -1.94 -9.63 13.05
C GLU A 73 -3.02 -8.54 13.03
N ASN A 74 -3.94 -8.61 12.07
CA ASN A 74 -4.99 -7.62 11.88
C ASN A 74 -6.31 -8.30 11.57
N PRO A 75 -7.46 -7.69 11.90
CA PRO A 75 -8.76 -8.20 11.47
C PRO A 75 -8.89 -8.05 9.94
N THR A 76 -8.44 -9.03 9.20
CA THR A 76 -8.33 -9.00 7.74
C THR A 76 -9.67 -8.65 7.09
N ASP A 77 -10.78 -9.21 7.59
CA ASP A 77 -12.11 -8.95 7.02
C ASP A 77 -12.52 -7.49 7.19
N ASN A 78 -12.16 -6.86 8.32
CA ASN A 78 -12.43 -5.44 8.53
C ASN A 78 -11.60 -4.58 7.57
N TYR A 79 -10.35 -4.93 7.38
CA TYR A 79 -9.46 -4.25 6.45
C TYR A 79 -10.03 -4.35 5.03
N LEU A 80 -10.36 -5.55 4.60
CA LEU A 80 -10.90 -5.81 3.26
C LEU A 80 -12.20 -5.01 3.01
N ARG A 81 -13.14 -5.06 3.95
CA ARG A 81 -14.40 -4.32 3.81
C ARG A 81 -14.18 -2.81 3.75
N PHE A 82 -13.27 -2.31 4.58
CA PHE A 82 -12.94 -0.88 4.59
C PHE A 82 -12.40 -0.45 3.22
N VAL A 83 -11.41 -1.16 2.71
CA VAL A 83 -10.76 -0.81 1.43
C VAL A 83 -11.75 -0.94 0.27
N SER A 84 -12.53 -2.01 0.25
CA SER A 84 -13.55 -2.20 -0.79
C SER A 84 -14.58 -1.07 -0.77
N SER A 85 -15.11 -0.75 0.40
CA SER A 85 -16.10 0.32 0.55
C SER A 85 -15.54 1.69 0.13
N ARG A 86 -14.34 2.01 0.57
CA ARG A 86 -13.72 3.31 0.30
C ARG A 86 -13.27 3.48 -1.15
N SER A 87 -12.74 2.43 -1.75
CA SER A 87 -12.21 2.49 -3.12
C SER A 87 -13.30 2.30 -4.18
N GLY A 88 -14.43 1.73 -3.81
CA GLY A 88 -15.47 1.36 -4.77
C GLY A 88 -15.12 0.11 -5.58
N VAL A 89 -14.08 -0.62 -5.19
CA VAL A 89 -13.66 -1.85 -5.86
C VAL A 89 -14.22 -3.05 -5.13
N GLY A 90 -14.89 -3.96 -5.84
CA GLY A 90 -15.45 -5.17 -5.24
C GLY A 90 -14.39 -6.08 -4.67
N GLU A 91 -14.73 -6.79 -3.60
CA GLU A 91 -13.77 -7.66 -2.89
C GLU A 91 -13.19 -8.76 -3.78
N ASP A 92 -13.98 -9.25 -4.72
CA ASP A 92 -13.59 -10.32 -5.63
C ASP A 92 -13.57 -9.87 -7.11
N GLU A 93 -13.56 -8.57 -7.34
CA GLU A 93 -13.45 -8.01 -8.68
C GLU A 93 -12.10 -8.37 -9.29
N ASP A 94 -12.06 -8.70 -10.58
CA ASP A 94 -10.83 -9.04 -11.29
C ASP A 94 -9.96 -7.79 -11.49
N LEU A 95 -8.78 -7.79 -10.90
CA LEU A 95 -7.83 -6.69 -10.97
C LEU A 95 -6.67 -6.94 -11.93
N SER A 96 -6.80 -7.94 -12.83
CA SER A 96 -5.73 -8.28 -13.80
C SER A 96 -5.34 -7.07 -14.66
N ASN A 97 -6.31 -6.23 -15.00
CA ASN A 97 -6.11 -5.04 -15.84
C ASN A 97 -6.58 -3.78 -15.11
N ILE A 98 -6.26 -3.66 -13.83
CA ILE A 98 -6.70 -2.52 -13.03
C ILE A 98 -6.18 -1.20 -13.61
N ASP A 99 -7.06 -0.21 -13.73
CA ASP A 99 -6.69 1.11 -14.20
C ASP A 99 -6.04 1.94 -13.09
N ARG A 100 -5.42 3.04 -13.50
CA ARG A 100 -4.74 3.97 -12.59
C ARG A 100 -5.66 4.50 -11.49
N GLY A 101 -6.86 4.93 -11.87
CA GLY A 101 -7.79 5.54 -10.91
C GLY A 101 -8.18 4.59 -9.79
N ARG A 102 -8.55 3.36 -10.14
CA ARG A 102 -8.94 2.36 -9.15
C ARG A 102 -7.75 1.89 -8.32
N PHE A 103 -6.58 1.74 -8.93
CA PHE A 103 -5.38 1.36 -8.19
C PHE A 103 -5.01 2.43 -7.15
N CYS A 104 -5.03 3.70 -7.55
CA CYS A 104 -4.78 4.80 -6.62
C CYS A 104 -5.83 4.85 -5.50
N ALA A 105 -7.10 4.59 -5.83
CA ALA A 105 -8.17 4.55 -4.81
C ALA A 105 -7.95 3.44 -3.79
N ILE A 106 -7.51 2.26 -4.22
CA ILE A 106 -7.17 1.15 -3.33
C ILE A 106 -6.04 1.54 -2.37
N VAL A 107 -4.95 2.06 -2.90
CA VAL A 107 -3.78 2.43 -2.08
C VAL A 107 -4.13 3.56 -1.12
N ALA A 108 -4.90 4.55 -1.57
CA ALA A 108 -5.36 5.63 -0.69
C ALA A 108 -6.22 5.08 0.47
N ALA A 109 -7.11 4.13 0.19
CA ALA A 109 -7.95 3.50 1.21
C ALA A 109 -7.11 2.69 2.20
N MET A 110 -6.11 1.96 1.72
CA MET A 110 -5.19 1.23 2.58
C MET A 110 -4.42 2.17 3.50
N SER A 111 -3.92 3.28 2.96
CA SER A 111 -3.24 4.31 3.75
C SER A 111 -4.14 4.88 4.83
N ARG A 112 -5.40 5.15 4.51
CA ARG A 112 -6.39 5.63 5.48
C ARG A 112 -6.61 4.61 6.61
N PHE A 113 -6.72 3.34 6.26
CA PHE A 113 -6.90 2.29 7.25
C PHE A 113 -5.70 2.19 8.19
N GLU A 114 -4.50 2.25 7.62
CA GLU A 114 -3.24 2.12 8.39
C GLU A 114 -3.00 3.30 9.32
N ASN A 115 -3.34 4.52 8.90
CA ASN A 115 -2.91 5.74 9.58
C ASN A 115 -4.04 6.50 10.26
N GLY A 116 -5.29 6.17 9.98
CA GLY A 116 -6.43 6.84 10.57
C GLY A 116 -6.72 8.23 10.03
N ILE A 117 -5.94 8.70 9.04
CA ILE A 117 -6.16 9.99 8.40
C ILE A 117 -6.26 9.81 6.89
N LYS A 118 -6.94 10.76 6.23
CA LYS A 118 -7.14 10.72 4.79
C LYS A 118 -5.82 10.88 4.06
N ALA A 119 -5.58 10.05 3.04
CA ALA A 119 -4.39 10.14 2.19
C ALA A 119 -4.46 11.41 1.33
N ASP A 120 -3.29 12.02 1.10
CA ASP A 120 -3.14 13.09 0.12
C ASP A 120 -3.06 12.46 -1.28
N MET A 121 -4.08 12.70 -2.10
CA MET A 121 -4.15 12.06 -3.43
C MET A 121 -3.05 12.51 -4.38
N GLN A 122 -2.51 13.71 -4.22
CA GLN A 122 -1.37 14.14 -5.04
C GLN A 122 -0.14 13.28 -4.76
N GLN A 123 0.11 12.95 -3.50
CA GLN A 123 1.20 12.06 -3.11
C GLN A 123 0.98 10.64 -3.63
N VAL A 124 -0.26 10.15 -3.53
CA VAL A 124 -0.61 8.81 -4.03
C VAL A 124 -0.38 8.73 -5.54
N ILE A 125 -0.90 9.70 -6.29
CA ILE A 125 -0.77 9.74 -7.76
C ILE A 125 0.71 9.84 -8.15
N ARG A 126 1.49 10.68 -7.47
CA ARG A 126 2.91 10.78 -7.75
C ARG A 126 3.64 9.47 -7.46
N GLY A 127 3.26 8.76 -6.41
CA GLY A 127 3.80 7.43 -6.12
C GLY A 127 3.52 6.44 -7.25
N TYR A 128 2.31 6.48 -7.80
CA TYR A 128 1.97 5.68 -8.98
C TYR A 128 2.86 6.01 -10.18
N GLU A 129 3.05 7.30 -10.45
CA GLU A 129 3.91 7.75 -11.56
C GLU A 129 5.36 7.31 -11.36
N LEU A 130 5.87 7.41 -10.14
CA LEU A 130 7.23 6.95 -9.82
C LEU A 130 7.38 5.43 -10.01
N ALA A 131 6.31 4.68 -9.77
CA ALA A 131 6.33 3.22 -9.89
C ALA A 131 6.23 2.75 -11.34
N PHE A 132 5.39 3.39 -12.14
CA PHE A 132 4.99 2.86 -13.45
C PHE A 132 5.17 3.84 -14.61
N GLY A 133 5.49 5.06 -14.33
CA GLY A 133 5.64 6.10 -15.35
C GLY A 133 4.40 6.90 -15.66
#